data_6f40fd933817cfd64bcf02e69110f1da
#
_entry.id   6f40fd933817cfd64bcf02e69110f1da
#
_cell.length_a   1.000
_cell.length_b   1.000
_cell.length_c   1.000
_cell.angle_alpha   90.00
_cell.angle_beta   90.00
_cell.angle_gamma   90.00
#
_symmetry.space_group_name_H-M   'P 1'
#
loop_
_entity.id
_entity.type
_entity.pdbx_description
1 polymer ?
#
loop_
_entity_poly.entity_id
_entity_poly.type
_entity_poly.pdbx_seq_one_letter_code
_entity_poly.pdbx_strand_id
1 'polypeptide(L)'
;KSISALNEVMKKDKKIILVTQKNSEIDDPKKTDIFMYGCEGNILQLLKLPDGTVKVLVEGIKRVKILDFKDNEKFITCDYSHFSDVNEKNEDLYPLAVTAVRRLEKLTSINKKISNETINTIKQLKDPSQIADNIASHLTATISEKQQIFETVDIKKRLNAIIKIMENETSIIGVEKRIRGRVKTQMEKTQR
;
A
#
# COMPACT_ATOMS: atom_id res chain seq x y z
N LYS A 1 -18.67 -1.52 -13.14
CA LYS A 1 -18.39 -0.06 -13.16
C LYS A 1 -16.91 0.24 -13.49
N SER A 2 -15.92 -0.40 -12.84
CA SER A 2 -14.48 -0.14 -13.08
C SER A 2 -14.06 -0.38 -14.54
N ILE A 3 -14.46 -1.49 -15.15
CA ILE A 3 -14.16 -1.78 -16.58
C ILE A 3 -14.76 -0.73 -17.50
N SER A 4 -15.98 -0.25 -17.20
CA SER A 4 -16.63 0.79 -17.97
C SER A 4 -15.89 2.13 -17.87
N ALA A 5 -15.41 2.48 -16.68
CA ALA A 5 -14.57 3.66 -16.45
C ALA A 5 -13.27 3.56 -17.26
N LEU A 6 -12.57 2.42 -17.20
CA LEU A 6 -11.34 2.17 -17.97
C LEU A 6 -11.56 2.34 -19.48
N ASN A 7 -12.63 1.76 -20.02
CA ASN A 7 -12.94 1.87 -21.44
C ASN A 7 -13.24 3.32 -21.86
N GLU A 8 -13.84 4.12 -20.97
CA GLU A 8 -14.15 5.52 -21.27
C GLU A 8 -12.88 6.40 -21.26
N VAL A 9 -12.02 6.25 -20.24
CA VAL A 9 -10.80 7.07 -20.14
C VAL A 9 -9.75 6.71 -21.19
N MET A 10 -9.74 5.46 -21.67
CA MET A 10 -8.86 5.06 -22.78
C MET A 10 -9.14 5.78 -24.08
N LYS A 11 -10.35 6.30 -24.25
CA LYS A 11 -10.74 7.12 -25.41
C LYS A 11 -10.40 8.60 -25.26
N LYS A 12 -10.01 9.01 -24.06
CA LYS A 12 -9.73 10.41 -23.69
C LYS A 12 -8.25 10.59 -23.30
N ASP A 13 -8.04 11.11 -22.13
CA ASP A 13 -6.71 11.50 -21.60
C ASP A 13 -6.01 10.38 -20.83
N LYS A 14 -6.61 9.21 -20.72
CA LYS A 14 -6.09 8.04 -19.97
C LYS A 14 -5.87 8.28 -18.47
N LYS A 15 -6.48 9.32 -17.92
CA LYS A 15 -6.42 9.65 -16.48
C LYS A 15 -7.55 8.96 -15.72
N ILE A 16 -7.22 8.42 -14.57
CA ILE A 16 -8.18 7.74 -13.71
C ILE A 16 -7.86 8.04 -12.24
N ILE A 17 -8.89 8.08 -11.40
CA ILE A 17 -8.72 8.11 -9.95
C ILE A 17 -8.88 6.69 -9.42
N LEU A 18 -7.84 6.22 -8.75
CA LEU A 18 -7.79 4.91 -8.09
C LEU A 18 -8.16 5.10 -6.64
N VAL A 19 -9.20 4.41 -6.19
CA VAL A 19 -9.66 4.42 -4.80
C VAL A 19 -9.82 2.99 -4.29
N THR A 20 -9.56 2.80 -3.01
CA THR A 20 -9.65 1.49 -2.38
C THR A 20 -11.06 1.24 -1.87
N GLN A 21 -11.57 0.05 -2.10
CA GLN A 21 -12.80 -0.44 -1.51
C GLN A 21 -12.54 -0.93 -0.09
N LYS A 22 -13.43 -0.59 0.85
CA LYS A 22 -13.28 -0.94 2.28
C LYS A 22 -13.38 -2.44 2.53
N ASN A 23 -14.27 -3.11 1.79
CA ASN A 23 -14.43 -4.56 1.82
C ASN A 23 -14.42 -5.11 0.39
N SER A 24 -13.41 -5.92 0.08
CA SER A 24 -13.22 -6.50 -1.26
C SER A 24 -14.27 -7.55 -1.67
N GLU A 25 -15.07 -8.04 -0.72
CA GLU A 25 -16.12 -9.05 -0.98
C GLU A 25 -17.40 -8.46 -1.56
N ILE A 26 -17.54 -7.12 -1.58
CA ILE A 26 -18.72 -6.46 -2.13
C ILE A 26 -18.54 -6.30 -3.64
N ASP A 27 -19.34 -7.01 -4.44
CA ASP A 27 -19.24 -6.99 -5.91
C ASP A 27 -19.66 -5.65 -6.54
N ASP A 28 -20.69 -4.99 -5.99
CA ASP A 28 -21.16 -3.66 -6.44
C ASP A 28 -21.06 -2.62 -5.30
N PRO A 29 -19.86 -2.10 -5.04
CA PRO A 29 -19.64 -1.17 -3.95
C PRO A 29 -20.38 0.16 -4.20
N LYS A 30 -20.99 0.65 -3.11
CA LYS A 30 -21.60 1.99 -3.04
C LYS A 30 -20.55 3.02 -2.63
N LYS A 31 -20.89 4.29 -2.72
CA LYS A 31 -20.03 5.40 -2.29
C LYS A 31 -19.53 5.25 -0.84
N THR A 32 -20.34 4.68 0.05
CA THR A 32 -20.02 4.42 1.46
C THR A 32 -18.97 3.31 1.64
N ASP A 33 -18.84 2.42 0.67
CA ASP A 33 -17.95 1.26 0.70
C ASP A 33 -16.55 1.56 0.17
N ILE A 34 -16.31 2.80 -0.24
CA ILE A 34 -15.07 3.29 -0.85
C ILE A 34 -14.42 4.31 0.09
N PHE A 35 -13.10 4.31 0.16
CA PHE A 35 -12.36 5.33 0.89
C PHE A 35 -12.38 6.68 0.15
N MET A 36 -12.25 7.77 0.92
CA MET A 36 -12.29 9.12 0.39
C MET A 36 -10.92 9.65 -0.09
N TYR A 37 -9.88 8.86 0.08
CA TYR A 37 -8.53 9.19 -0.38
C TYR A 37 -8.07 8.17 -1.40
N GLY A 38 -7.52 8.66 -2.50
CA GLY A 38 -7.06 7.83 -3.60
C GLY A 38 -5.85 8.43 -4.32
N CYS A 39 -5.59 7.91 -5.49
CA CYS A 39 -4.46 8.32 -6.32
C CYS A 39 -4.95 8.67 -7.73
N GLU A 40 -4.56 9.84 -8.22
CA GLU A 40 -4.62 10.14 -9.65
C GLU A 40 -3.56 9.30 -10.37
N GLY A 41 -3.95 8.60 -11.41
CA GLY A 41 -3.04 7.78 -12.19
C GLY A 41 -3.26 7.92 -13.69
N ASN A 42 -2.22 7.64 -14.46
CA ASN A 42 -2.26 7.48 -15.90
C ASN A 42 -2.29 6.00 -16.27
N ILE A 43 -3.18 5.61 -17.17
CA ILE A 43 -3.17 4.26 -17.72
C ILE A 43 -2.09 4.20 -18.80
N LEU A 44 -1.05 3.41 -18.55
CA LEU A 44 0.04 3.18 -19.50
C LEU A 44 -0.30 2.09 -20.50
N GLN A 45 -0.96 1.02 -20.02
CA GLN A 45 -1.33 -0.12 -20.86
C GLN A 45 -2.61 -0.78 -20.33
N LEU A 46 -3.45 -1.21 -21.24
CA LEU A 46 -4.63 -2.02 -20.97
C LEU A 46 -4.60 -3.26 -21.84
N LEU A 47 -4.65 -4.45 -21.22
CA LEU A 47 -4.62 -5.74 -21.88
C LEU A 47 -5.90 -6.51 -21.54
N LYS A 48 -6.65 -6.90 -22.57
CA LYS A 48 -7.82 -7.79 -22.44
C LYS A 48 -7.38 -9.22 -22.70
N LEU A 49 -7.60 -10.10 -21.74
CA LEU A 49 -7.27 -11.52 -21.87
C LEU A 49 -8.46 -12.29 -22.47
N PRO A 50 -8.20 -13.48 -23.06
CA PRO A 50 -9.25 -14.30 -23.68
C PRO A 50 -10.36 -14.76 -22.71
N ASP A 51 -10.04 -14.86 -21.40
CA ASP A 51 -10.98 -15.22 -20.34
C ASP A 51 -11.86 -14.06 -19.87
N GLY A 52 -11.75 -12.89 -20.52
CA GLY A 52 -12.48 -11.68 -20.16
C GLY A 52 -11.81 -10.83 -19.07
N THR A 53 -10.70 -11.30 -18.48
CA THR A 53 -9.93 -10.53 -17.51
C THR A 53 -9.27 -9.32 -18.17
N VAL A 54 -9.29 -8.18 -17.46
CA VAL A 54 -8.63 -6.95 -17.91
C VAL A 54 -7.45 -6.68 -16.99
N LYS A 55 -6.25 -6.66 -17.55
CA LYS A 55 -5.01 -6.22 -16.87
C LYS A 55 -4.70 -4.80 -17.25
N VAL A 56 -4.39 -3.98 -16.27
CA VAL A 56 -4.08 -2.56 -16.45
C VAL A 56 -2.76 -2.24 -15.80
N LEU A 57 -1.88 -1.58 -16.54
CA LEU A 57 -0.68 -0.96 -15.99
C LEU A 57 -0.98 0.53 -15.77
N VAL A 58 -0.86 0.98 -14.53
CA VAL A 58 -1.17 2.36 -14.14
C VAL A 58 0.05 2.96 -13.45
N GLU A 59 0.39 4.19 -13.83
CA GLU A 59 1.36 5.02 -13.15
C GLU A 59 0.64 5.95 -12.18
N GLY A 60 0.96 5.87 -10.88
CA GLY A 60 0.46 6.80 -9.88
C GLY A 60 1.14 8.17 -9.99
N ILE A 61 0.36 9.24 -9.99
CA ILE A 61 0.86 10.61 -10.17
C ILE A 61 0.83 11.38 -8.84
N LYS A 62 -0.35 11.52 -8.24
CA LYS A 62 -0.57 12.31 -7.02
C LYS A 62 -1.66 11.72 -6.14
N ARG A 63 -1.51 11.93 -4.83
CA ARG A 63 -2.57 11.66 -3.87
C ARG A 63 -3.71 12.65 -4.06
N VAL A 64 -4.93 12.16 -3.95
CA VAL A 64 -6.15 12.95 -4.07
C VAL A 64 -7.10 12.66 -2.92
N LYS A 65 -7.80 13.70 -2.49
CA LYS A 65 -8.95 13.58 -1.59
C LYS A 65 -10.21 13.76 -2.42
N ILE A 66 -11.11 12.79 -2.34
CA ILE A 66 -12.42 12.85 -2.99
C ILE A 66 -13.28 13.86 -2.23
N LEU A 67 -13.88 14.79 -2.94
CA LEU A 67 -14.79 15.80 -2.40
C LEU A 67 -16.23 15.34 -2.51
N ASP A 68 -16.59 14.80 -3.67
CA ASP A 68 -17.92 14.25 -3.93
C ASP A 68 -17.85 13.17 -5.01
N PHE A 69 -18.68 12.14 -4.86
CA PHE A 69 -18.87 11.10 -5.87
C PHE A 69 -20.15 11.41 -6.69
N LYS A 70 -20.02 11.38 -8.00
CA LYS A 70 -21.13 11.50 -8.95
C LYS A 70 -21.36 10.15 -9.59
N ASP A 71 -22.51 9.55 -9.29
CA ASP A 71 -22.89 8.26 -9.84
C ASP A 71 -23.60 8.47 -11.17
N ASN A 72 -23.21 7.70 -12.17
CA ASN A 72 -23.97 7.54 -13.37
C ASN A 72 -24.19 6.04 -13.64
N GLU A 73 -25.07 5.71 -14.57
CA GLU A 73 -25.47 4.31 -14.82
C GLU A 73 -24.28 3.40 -15.21
N LYS A 74 -23.22 3.95 -15.76
CA LYS A 74 -22.11 3.17 -16.33
C LYS A 74 -20.88 3.10 -15.42
N PHE A 75 -20.52 4.20 -14.78
CA PHE A 75 -19.33 4.29 -13.90
C PHE A 75 -19.44 5.45 -12.92
N ILE A 76 -18.60 5.45 -11.92
CA ILE A 76 -18.53 6.51 -10.89
C ILE A 76 -17.50 7.55 -11.35
N THR A 77 -17.87 8.83 -11.26
CA THR A 77 -16.96 9.96 -11.36
C THR A 77 -16.86 10.69 -10.03
N CYS A 78 -15.86 11.52 -9.83
CA CYS A 78 -15.71 12.28 -8.60
C CYS A 78 -15.12 13.67 -8.85
N ASP A 79 -15.47 14.59 -7.96
CA ASP A 79 -14.73 15.81 -7.76
C ASP A 79 -13.64 15.53 -6.72
N TYR A 80 -12.44 16.03 -6.94
CA TYR A 80 -11.31 15.77 -6.06
C TYR A 80 -10.38 16.97 -5.95
N SER A 81 -9.57 16.98 -4.91
CA SER A 81 -8.46 17.91 -4.74
C SER A 81 -7.16 17.15 -4.54
N HIS A 82 -6.06 17.68 -5.06
CA HIS A 82 -4.73 17.16 -4.75
C HIS A 82 -4.34 17.54 -3.33
N PHE A 83 -3.57 16.68 -2.67
CA PHE A 83 -2.89 17.02 -1.44
C PHE A 83 -1.44 16.56 -1.49
N SER A 84 -0.59 17.26 -0.75
CA SER A 84 0.84 17.03 -0.74
C SER A 84 1.30 16.63 0.65
N ASP A 85 2.43 15.94 0.69
CA ASP A 85 3.10 15.61 1.93
C ASP A 85 3.52 16.85 2.70
N VAL A 86 3.51 16.73 4.02
CA VAL A 86 3.83 17.80 4.95
C VAL A 86 4.99 17.38 5.85
N ASN A 87 5.92 18.31 6.05
CA ASN A 87 6.94 18.25 7.09
C ASN A 87 6.79 19.50 7.96
N GLU A 88 5.87 19.44 8.93
CA GLU A 88 5.44 20.62 9.72
C GLU A 88 6.58 21.37 10.39
N LYS A 89 7.62 20.66 10.82
CA LYS A 89 8.76 21.26 11.53
C LYS A 89 9.98 21.48 10.66
N ASN A 90 9.87 21.20 9.35
CA ASN A 90 10.98 21.25 8.41
C ASN A 90 12.24 20.51 8.93
N GLU A 91 12.02 19.38 9.59
CA GLU A 91 13.07 18.54 10.17
C GLU A 91 13.77 17.73 9.06
N ASP A 92 15.04 17.39 9.29
CA ASP A 92 15.70 16.35 8.49
C ASP A 92 15.14 14.97 8.87
N LEU A 93 14.29 14.43 8.00
CA LEU A 93 13.66 13.12 8.20
C LEU A 93 14.44 11.95 7.57
N TYR A 94 15.56 12.23 6.91
CA TYR A 94 16.36 11.18 6.28
C TYR A 94 16.90 10.14 7.27
N PRO A 95 17.42 10.50 8.47
CA PRO A 95 17.82 9.52 9.46
C PRO A 95 16.70 8.60 9.92
N LEU A 96 15.47 9.12 10.04
CA LEU A 96 14.29 8.32 10.37
C LEU A 96 13.94 7.36 9.23
N ALA A 97 14.00 7.83 7.99
CA ALA A 97 13.78 6.99 6.81
C ALA A 97 14.81 5.86 6.70
N VAL A 98 16.10 6.14 6.96
CA VAL A 98 17.16 5.13 7.03
C VAL A 98 16.87 4.10 8.13
N THR A 99 16.35 4.54 9.27
CA THR A 99 15.92 3.63 10.35
C THR A 99 14.80 2.70 9.87
N ALA A 100 13.81 3.22 9.14
CA ALA A 100 12.75 2.40 8.56
C ALA A 100 13.30 1.35 7.57
N VAL A 101 14.26 1.72 6.73
CA VAL A 101 14.92 0.78 5.81
C VAL A 101 15.65 -0.34 6.58
N ARG A 102 16.37 -0.01 7.64
CA ARG A 102 17.03 -1.01 8.50
C ARG A 102 16.04 -1.98 9.15
N ARG A 103 14.86 -1.48 9.56
CA ARG A 103 13.79 -2.35 10.09
C ARG A 103 13.24 -3.27 9.02
N LEU A 104 13.09 -2.78 7.79
CA LEU A 104 12.67 -3.59 6.65
C LEU A 104 13.67 -4.71 6.35
N GLU A 105 14.98 -4.40 6.34
CA GLU A 105 16.03 -5.40 6.15
C GLU A 105 15.97 -6.50 7.22
N LYS A 106 15.83 -6.10 8.50
CA LYS A 106 15.70 -7.06 9.60
C LYS A 106 14.48 -7.95 9.42
N LEU A 107 13.32 -7.37 9.08
CA LEU A 107 12.09 -8.13 8.84
C LEU A 107 12.28 -9.11 7.68
N THR A 108 12.87 -8.66 6.58
CA THR A 108 13.12 -9.48 5.39
C THR A 108 14.08 -10.64 5.66
N SER A 109 15.10 -10.41 6.48
CA SER A 109 16.04 -11.49 6.88
C SER A 109 15.34 -12.64 7.62
N ILE A 110 14.21 -12.34 8.26
CA ILE A 110 13.43 -13.31 9.04
C ILE A 110 12.37 -14.01 8.17
N ASN A 111 11.63 -13.27 7.36
CA ASN A 111 10.47 -13.78 6.61
C ASN A 111 10.75 -14.05 5.12
N LYS A 112 11.84 -13.51 4.57
CA LYS A 112 12.28 -13.67 3.16
C LYS A 112 11.23 -13.31 2.11
N LYS A 113 10.26 -12.45 2.44
CA LYS A 113 9.17 -12.06 1.54
C LYS A 113 9.59 -11.03 0.48
N ILE A 114 10.64 -10.25 0.74
CA ILE A 114 11.09 -9.15 -0.11
C ILE A 114 12.48 -9.51 -0.65
N SER A 115 12.73 -9.27 -1.93
CA SER A 115 14.03 -9.56 -2.54
C SER A 115 15.11 -8.56 -2.10
N ASN A 116 16.36 -8.98 -2.09
CA ASN A 116 17.49 -8.09 -1.82
C ASN A 116 17.59 -6.97 -2.85
N GLU A 117 17.20 -7.23 -4.09
CA GLU A 117 17.15 -6.23 -5.16
C GLU A 117 16.18 -5.11 -4.82
N THR A 118 14.97 -5.44 -4.36
CA THR A 118 13.99 -4.46 -3.91
C THR A 118 14.53 -3.60 -2.77
N ILE A 119 15.17 -4.21 -1.77
CA ILE A 119 15.78 -3.48 -0.66
C ILE A 119 16.88 -2.54 -1.15
N ASN A 120 17.74 -2.99 -2.06
CA ASN A 120 18.79 -2.16 -2.63
C ASN A 120 18.22 -0.97 -3.41
N THR A 121 17.13 -1.16 -4.15
CA THR A 121 16.42 -0.07 -4.82
C THR A 121 15.90 0.97 -3.83
N ILE A 122 15.27 0.53 -2.73
CA ILE A 122 14.79 1.44 -1.68
C ILE A 122 15.93 2.22 -1.02
N LYS A 123 17.08 1.58 -0.78
CA LYS A 123 18.28 2.23 -0.22
C LYS A 123 18.85 3.34 -1.10
N GLN A 124 18.64 3.30 -2.39
CA GLN A 124 19.12 4.34 -3.31
C GLN A 124 18.26 5.60 -3.29
N LEU A 125 17.04 5.52 -2.76
CA LEU A 125 16.16 6.66 -2.62
C LEU A 125 16.70 7.67 -1.59
N LYS A 126 16.50 8.96 -1.87
CA LYS A 126 16.95 10.07 -1.02
C LYS A 126 15.80 10.80 -0.33
N ASP A 127 14.62 10.75 -0.94
CA ASP A 127 13.43 11.40 -0.41
C ASP A 127 12.74 10.53 0.66
N PRO A 128 12.63 11.01 1.91
CA PRO A 128 11.96 10.29 2.99
C PRO A 128 10.51 9.87 2.67
N SER A 129 9.78 10.69 1.91
CA SER A 129 8.42 10.36 1.49
C SER A 129 8.40 9.17 0.53
N GLN A 130 9.27 9.17 -0.48
CA GLN A 130 9.40 8.06 -1.42
C GLN A 130 9.86 6.77 -0.71
N ILE A 131 10.78 6.87 0.24
CA ILE A 131 11.22 5.73 1.06
C ILE A 131 10.04 5.15 1.83
N ALA A 132 9.26 6.00 2.50
CA ALA A 132 8.08 5.57 3.25
C ALA A 132 7.06 4.85 2.36
N ASP A 133 6.73 5.40 1.22
CA ASP A 133 5.74 4.84 0.30
C ASP A 133 6.22 3.50 -0.30
N ASN A 134 7.49 3.41 -0.66
CA ASN A 134 8.08 2.16 -1.15
C ASN A 134 8.07 1.07 -0.08
N ILE A 135 8.45 1.37 1.16
CA ILE A 135 8.37 0.40 2.26
C ILE A 135 6.90 -0.03 2.48
N ALA A 136 5.97 0.92 2.54
CA ALA A 136 4.55 0.65 2.78
C ALA A 136 3.95 -0.32 1.76
N SER A 137 4.36 -0.25 0.50
CA SER A 137 3.89 -1.14 -0.56
C SER A 137 4.20 -2.62 -0.30
N HIS A 138 5.27 -2.91 0.44
CA HIS A 138 5.75 -4.26 0.75
C HIS A 138 5.33 -4.78 2.13
N LEU A 139 4.65 -3.97 2.94
CA LEU A 139 4.20 -4.40 4.27
C LEU A 139 3.09 -5.44 4.19
N THR A 140 3.15 -6.41 5.10
CA THR A 140 2.03 -7.30 5.39
C THR A 140 1.11 -6.59 6.38
N ALA A 141 0.13 -5.85 5.84
CA ALA A 141 -0.81 -5.06 6.62
C ALA A 141 -2.21 -5.20 6.02
N THR A 142 -3.24 -4.95 6.81
CA THR A 142 -4.62 -4.92 6.35
C THR A 142 -4.86 -3.77 5.38
N ILE A 143 -5.93 -3.85 4.60
CA ILE A 143 -6.35 -2.76 3.69
C ILE A 143 -6.51 -1.46 4.46
N SER A 144 -7.15 -1.51 5.63
CA SER A 144 -7.38 -0.35 6.49
C SER A 144 -6.07 0.28 6.99
N GLU A 145 -5.11 -0.53 7.43
CA GLU A 145 -3.79 -0.03 7.86
C GLU A 145 -3.01 0.60 6.72
N LYS A 146 -3.00 -0.03 5.55
CA LYS A 146 -2.36 0.55 4.35
C LYS A 146 -3.03 1.85 3.92
N GLN A 147 -4.35 1.92 3.99
CA GLN A 147 -5.10 3.14 3.69
C GLN A 147 -4.76 4.24 4.70
N GLN A 148 -4.67 3.94 5.98
CA GLN A 148 -4.29 4.92 6.99
C GLN A 148 -2.89 5.48 6.77
N ILE A 149 -1.92 4.64 6.39
CA ILE A 149 -0.58 5.09 6.00
C ILE A 149 -0.68 6.02 4.78
N PHE A 150 -1.46 5.63 3.77
CA PHE A 150 -1.64 6.40 2.54
C PHE A 150 -2.27 7.78 2.80
N GLU A 151 -3.22 7.89 3.71
CA GLU A 151 -3.89 9.13 4.10
C GLU A 151 -3.02 10.05 4.98
N THR A 152 -1.97 9.51 5.60
CA THR A 152 -1.11 10.26 6.50
C THR A 152 -0.17 11.17 5.70
N VAL A 153 -0.47 12.45 5.65
CA VAL A 153 0.30 13.48 4.91
C VAL A 153 1.60 13.87 5.61
N ASP A 154 1.63 13.82 6.94
CA ASP A 154 2.83 14.09 7.74
C ASP A 154 3.84 12.93 7.56
N ILE A 155 4.97 13.22 6.93
CA ILE A 155 6.00 12.23 6.58
C ILE A 155 6.57 11.56 7.84
N LYS A 156 6.79 12.31 8.92
CA LYS A 156 7.30 11.78 10.18
C LYS A 156 6.33 10.79 10.81
N LYS A 157 5.05 11.15 10.86
CA LYS A 157 4.00 10.26 11.38
C LYS A 157 3.86 9.00 10.52
N ARG A 158 3.96 9.14 9.20
CA ARG A 158 3.92 8.01 8.24
C ARG A 158 5.09 7.05 8.48
N LEU A 159 6.32 7.56 8.56
CA LEU A 159 7.51 6.74 8.85
C LEU A 159 7.40 6.00 10.19
N ASN A 160 6.95 6.69 11.25
CA ASN A 160 6.75 6.07 12.55
C ASN A 160 5.68 4.97 12.54
N ALA A 161 4.57 5.19 11.82
CA ALA A 161 3.53 4.18 11.65
C ALA A 161 4.06 2.92 10.93
N ILE A 162 4.85 3.10 9.88
CA ILE A 162 5.50 2.03 9.13
C ILE A 162 6.47 1.24 10.01
N ILE A 163 7.32 1.92 10.77
CA ILE A 163 8.26 1.29 11.71
C ILE A 163 7.51 0.45 12.74
N LYS A 164 6.44 1.00 13.32
CA LYS A 164 5.60 0.28 14.30
C LYS A 164 4.98 -1.01 13.73
N ILE A 165 4.48 -0.96 12.50
CA ILE A 165 3.93 -2.16 11.82
C ILE A 165 5.02 -3.22 11.66
N MET A 166 6.20 -2.85 11.19
CA MET A 166 7.31 -3.78 11.01
C MET A 166 7.80 -4.39 12.34
N GLU A 167 7.82 -3.59 13.41
CA GLU A 167 8.18 -4.07 14.75
C GLU A 167 7.17 -5.07 15.30
N ASN A 168 5.88 -4.81 15.10
CA ASN A 168 4.81 -5.74 15.46
C ASN A 168 4.93 -7.06 14.69
N GLU A 169 5.12 -7.01 13.37
CA GLU A 169 5.29 -8.21 12.54
C GLU A 169 6.52 -9.01 12.98
N THR A 170 7.64 -8.35 13.24
CA THR A 170 8.87 -9.00 13.75
C THR A 170 8.62 -9.70 15.09
N SER A 171 7.87 -9.08 15.98
CA SER A 171 7.53 -9.64 17.31
C SER A 171 6.63 -10.88 17.17
N ILE A 172 5.62 -10.84 16.31
CA ILE A 172 4.71 -11.96 16.05
C ILE A 172 5.51 -13.16 15.52
N ILE A 173 6.38 -12.96 14.52
CA ILE A 173 7.21 -14.04 13.96
C ILE A 173 8.11 -14.64 15.04
N GLY A 174 8.67 -13.82 15.94
CA GLY A 174 9.50 -14.29 17.05
C GLY A 174 8.71 -15.18 18.03
N VAL A 175 7.46 -14.83 18.31
CA VAL A 175 6.57 -15.64 19.18
C VAL A 175 6.21 -16.97 18.49
N GLU A 176 5.83 -16.93 17.23
CA GLU A 176 5.51 -18.15 16.45
C GLU A 176 6.69 -19.13 16.41
N LYS A 177 7.91 -18.66 16.18
CA LYS A 177 9.12 -19.50 16.19
C LYS A 177 9.32 -20.18 17.54
N ARG A 178 9.12 -19.44 18.64
CA ARG A 178 9.24 -20.00 20.01
C ARG A 178 8.19 -21.06 20.27
N ILE A 179 6.95 -20.84 19.86
CA ILE A 179 5.86 -21.83 20.03
C ILE A 179 6.17 -23.09 19.24
N ARG A 180 6.55 -22.98 17.96
CA ARG A 180 6.91 -24.15 17.12
C ARG A 180 8.09 -24.94 17.72
N GLY A 181 9.11 -24.24 18.24
CA GLY A 181 10.24 -24.87 18.91
C GLY A 181 9.82 -25.68 20.14
N ARG A 182 8.94 -25.15 20.99
CA ARG A 182 8.41 -25.85 22.17
C ARG A 182 7.60 -27.08 21.81
N VAL A 183 6.69 -26.94 20.82
CA VAL A 183 5.86 -28.07 20.33
C VAL A 183 6.75 -29.20 19.80
N LYS A 184 7.76 -28.87 18.98
CA LYS A 184 8.71 -29.86 18.46
C LYS A 184 9.43 -30.60 19.59
N THR A 185 9.98 -29.88 20.56
CA THR A 185 10.68 -30.48 21.72
C THR A 185 9.77 -31.39 22.55
N GLN A 186 8.49 -31.01 22.71
CA GLN A 186 7.53 -31.79 23.44
C GLN A 186 7.14 -33.08 22.70
N MET A 187 6.95 -33.02 21.39
CA MET A 187 6.70 -34.20 20.55
C MET A 187 7.89 -35.17 20.58
N GLU A 188 9.12 -34.68 20.49
CA GLU A 188 10.34 -35.52 20.57
C GLU A 188 10.50 -36.20 21.94
N LYS A 189 10.03 -35.54 23.04
CA LYS A 189 10.02 -36.19 24.38
C LYS A 189 8.94 -37.23 24.55
N THR A 190 7.81 -37.12 23.85
CA THR A 190 6.69 -38.07 23.96
C THR A 190 6.91 -39.32 23.10
N GLN A 191 7.81 -39.25 22.10
CA GLN A 191 8.17 -40.38 21.24
C GLN A 191 9.35 -41.23 21.76
N ARG A 192 9.93 -40.89 22.90
CA ARG A 192 10.92 -41.68 23.64
C ARG A 192 10.29 -42.38 24.82
#